data_ba6f6ff5a79b8ee76ca7628d9627503c
#
_entry.id   ba6f6ff5a79b8ee76ca7628d9627503c
#
_cell.length_a   1.000
_cell.length_b   1.000
_cell.length_c   1.000
_cell.angle_alpha   90.00
_cell.angle_beta   90.00
_cell.angle_gamma   90.00
#
_symmetry.space_group_name_H-M   'P 1'
#
loop_
_entity.id
_entity.type
_entity.pdbx_description
1 polymer ?
#
loop_
_entity_poly.entity_id
_entity_poly.type
_entity_poly.pdbx_seq_one_letter_code
_entity_poly.pdbx_strand_id
1 'polypeptide(L)'
;EDYVLPTGRRCFVVTGGGELLGLATLHNVKQLPRERWTSTAVSAIMSPVEELKMASPGDEVSAVLQRMDQEDVNQMPVVHDGRFLGLIARDNLLRLIRTRSELRV
;
A
#
# COMPACT_ATOMS: atom_id res chain seq x y z
N GLU A 1 4.55 19.55 -1.56
CA GLU A 1 5.74 18.71 -1.64
C GLU A 1 5.36 17.23 -1.60
N ASP A 2 6.07 16.46 -2.41
CA ASP A 2 5.84 15.03 -2.49
C ASP A 2 6.80 14.30 -1.57
N TYR A 3 6.27 13.28 -0.88
CA TYR A 3 7.07 12.45 0.01
C TYR A 3 6.97 11.00 -0.42
N VAL A 4 8.09 10.29 -0.30
CA VAL A 4 8.15 8.85 -0.49
C VAL A 4 8.39 8.24 0.88
N LEU A 5 7.40 7.47 1.36
CA LEU A 5 7.45 6.86 2.67
C LEU A 5 7.72 5.37 2.52
N PRO A 6 8.84 4.86 3.05
CA PRO A 6 9.08 3.42 3.04
C PRO A 6 8.13 2.74 4.02
N THR A 7 7.35 1.80 3.50
CA THR A 7 6.36 1.06 4.28
C THR A 7 6.62 -0.43 4.11
N GLY A 8 7.56 -0.94 4.85
CA GLY A 8 7.98 -2.32 4.69
C GLY A 8 9.06 -2.46 3.61
N ARG A 9 9.32 -3.69 3.21
CA ARG A 9 10.47 -4.01 2.35
C ARG A 9 10.20 -3.88 0.86
N ARG A 10 8.94 -3.84 0.43
CA ARG A 10 8.59 -3.98 -0.98
C ARG A 10 7.66 -2.89 -1.49
N CYS A 11 7.35 -1.93 -0.67
CA CYS A 11 6.34 -0.95 -1.02
C CYS A 11 6.72 0.44 -0.51
N PHE A 12 6.48 1.44 -1.34
CA PHE A 12 6.68 2.84 -1.00
C PHE A 12 5.40 3.60 -1.28
N VAL A 13 4.97 4.37 -0.31
CA VAL A 13 3.80 5.24 -0.46
C VAL A 13 4.27 6.62 -0.90
N VAL A 14 3.66 7.15 -1.94
CA VAL A 14 3.97 8.50 -2.44
C VAL A 14 2.82 9.42 -2.06
N THR A 15 3.14 10.46 -1.31
CA THR A 15 2.13 11.44 -0.85
C THR A 15 2.53 12.84 -1.25
N GLY A 16 1.53 13.72 -1.31
CA GLY A 16 1.74 15.15 -1.53
C GLY A 16 0.64 15.93 -0.84
N GLY A 17 1.01 16.87 0.03
CA GLY A 17 0.04 17.65 0.77
C GLY A 17 -0.86 16.85 1.71
N GLY A 18 -0.38 15.71 2.18
CA GLY A 18 -1.17 14.81 3.03
C GLY A 18 -2.08 13.87 2.28
N GLU A 19 -2.14 13.99 0.97
CA GLU A 19 -2.95 13.13 0.12
C GLU A 19 -2.12 12.03 -0.51
N LEU A 20 -2.75 10.87 -0.73
CA LEU A 20 -2.11 9.76 -1.42
C LEU A 20 -2.04 10.04 -2.91
N LEU A 21 -0.84 9.99 -3.48
CA LEU A 21 -0.63 10.16 -4.91
C LEU A 21 -0.48 8.83 -5.63
N GLY A 22 0.14 7.85 -4.98
CA GLY A 22 0.34 6.56 -5.59
C GLY A 22 1.13 5.61 -4.71
N LEU A 23 1.40 4.43 -5.24
CA LEU A 23 2.12 3.37 -4.56
C LEU A 23 3.17 2.80 -5.51
N ALA A 24 4.41 2.73 -5.07
CA ALA A 24 5.49 2.12 -5.84
C ALA A 24 5.96 0.87 -5.14
N THR A 25 6.16 -0.20 -5.89
CA THR A 25 6.64 -1.46 -5.34
C THR A 25 8.04 -1.75 -5.88
N LEU A 26 8.73 -2.68 -5.23
CA LEU A 26 10.01 -3.14 -5.72
C LEU A 26 9.89 -3.70 -7.13
N HIS A 27 8.76 -4.31 -7.44
CA HIS A 27 8.48 -4.80 -8.79
C HIS A 27 8.50 -3.67 -9.82
N ASN A 28 7.89 -2.52 -9.48
CA ASN A 28 7.92 -1.35 -10.37
C ASN A 28 9.34 -0.87 -10.63
N VAL A 29 10.16 -0.84 -9.59
CA VAL A 29 11.57 -0.42 -9.71
C VAL A 29 12.35 -1.39 -10.59
N LYS A 30 12.13 -2.68 -10.42
CA LYS A 30 12.85 -3.70 -11.19
C LYS A 30 12.55 -3.68 -12.68
N GLN A 31 11.37 -3.19 -13.06
CA GLN A 31 11.01 -3.06 -14.47
C GLN A 31 11.74 -1.91 -15.15
N LEU A 32 12.30 -0.99 -14.38
CA LEU A 32 13.04 0.14 -14.92
C LEU A 32 14.49 -0.26 -15.14
N PRO A 33 15.06 0.00 -16.34
CA PRO A 33 16.47 -0.26 -16.59
C PRO A 33 17.36 0.46 -15.58
N ARG A 34 18.37 -0.23 -15.11
CA ARG A 34 19.22 0.28 -14.03
C ARG A 34 19.86 1.63 -14.36
N GLU A 35 20.19 1.84 -15.63
CA GLU A 35 20.79 3.09 -16.12
C GLU A 35 19.85 4.28 -15.92
N ARG A 36 18.57 4.03 -15.78
CA ARG A 36 17.57 5.10 -15.65
C ARG A 36 17.17 5.37 -14.19
N TRP A 37 17.70 4.61 -13.25
CA TRP A 37 17.32 4.78 -11.85
C TRP A 37 17.63 6.17 -11.30
N THR A 38 18.74 6.76 -11.71
CA THR A 38 19.16 8.07 -11.23
C THR A 38 18.46 9.23 -11.91
N SER A 39 17.78 8.98 -13.03
CA SER A 39 17.13 10.02 -13.82
C SER A 39 15.61 9.90 -13.85
N THR A 40 15.03 8.90 -13.17
CA THR A 40 13.59 8.65 -13.21
C THR A 40 12.99 8.93 -11.84
N ALA A 41 11.97 9.77 -11.81
CA ALA A 41 11.24 10.06 -10.57
C ALA A 41 10.33 8.89 -10.19
N VAL A 42 10.09 8.70 -8.90
CA VAL A 42 9.20 7.65 -8.39
C VAL A 42 7.80 7.78 -8.98
N SER A 43 7.33 9.00 -9.16
CA SER A 43 6.01 9.27 -9.75
C SER A 43 5.84 8.70 -11.15
N ALA A 44 6.95 8.49 -11.88
CA ALA A 44 6.90 7.94 -13.22
C ALA A 44 6.68 6.42 -13.24
N ILE A 45 6.97 5.73 -12.14
CA ILE A 45 6.87 4.27 -12.08
C ILE A 45 5.81 3.79 -11.09
N MET A 46 5.27 4.66 -10.25
CA MET A 46 4.25 4.28 -9.27
C MET A 46 2.92 3.96 -9.94
N SER A 47 2.12 3.14 -9.28
CA SER A 47 0.71 3.00 -9.64
C SER A 47 -0.02 4.23 -9.07
N PRO A 48 -0.66 5.04 -9.92
CA PRO A 48 -1.33 6.25 -9.44
C PRO A 48 -2.55 5.91 -8.61
N VAL A 49 -2.96 6.86 -7.76
CA VAL A 49 -4.04 6.65 -6.80
C VAL A 49 -5.34 6.18 -7.48
N GLU A 50 -5.60 6.63 -8.70
CA GLU A 50 -6.80 6.28 -9.44
C GLU A 50 -6.89 4.78 -9.76
N GLU A 51 -5.76 4.11 -9.80
CA GLU A 51 -5.68 2.67 -10.09
C GLU A 51 -5.64 1.81 -8.84
N LEU A 52 -5.52 2.41 -7.68
CA LEU A 52 -5.35 1.67 -6.43
C LEU A 52 -6.67 1.26 -5.82
N LYS A 53 -6.70 0.07 -5.25
CA LYS A 53 -7.78 -0.36 -4.37
C LYS A 53 -7.47 0.14 -2.98
N MET A 54 -8.43 0.80 -2.35
CA MET A 54 -8.24 1.46 -1.07
C MET A 54 -9.25 0.96 -0.04
N ALA A 55 -8.88 1.05 1.22
CA ALA A 55 -9.75 0.74 2.33
C ALA A 55 -10.08 2.02 3.10
N SER A 56 -11.19 2.00 3.81
CA SER A 56 -11.57 3.08 4.73
C SER A 56 -11.36 2.61 6.17
N PRO A 57 -11.13 3.55 7.11
CA PRO A 57 -10.88 3.17 8.51
C PRO A 57 -12.00 2.34 9.15
N GLY A 58 -13.23 2.53 8.68
CA GLY A 58 -14.37 1.79 9.21
C GLY A 58 -14.63 0.44 8.57
N ASP A 59 -13.83 0.03 7.58
CA ASP A 59 -14.02 -1.26 6.92
C ASP A 59 -13.67 -2.41 7.87
N GLU A 60 -14.42 -3.49 7.78
CA GLU A 60 -14.11 -4.68 8.56
C GLU A 60 -12.87 -5.38 8.01
N VAL A 61 -12.07 -5.93 8.93
CA VAL A 61 -10.82 -6.62 8.57
C VAL A 61 -11.09 -7.77 7.61
N SER A 62 -12.14 -8.56 7.86
CA SER A 62 -12.48 -9.68 6.99
C SER A 62 -12.86 -9.23 5.58
N ALA A 63 -13.58 -8.12 5.47
CA ALA A 63 -13.96 -7.57 4.17
C ALA A 63 -12.74 -7.06 3.40
N VAL A 64 -11.82 -6.42 4.10
CA VAL A 64 -10.58 -5.92 3.48
C VAL A 64 -9.73 -7.10 2.99
N LEU A 65 -9.57 -8.13 3.81
CA LEU A 65 -8.80 -9.31 3.46
C LEU A 65 -9.38 -10.02 2.24
N GLN A 66 -10.72 -10.14 2.19
CA GLN A 66 -11.40 -10.73 1.05
C GLN A 66 -11.18 -9.92 -0.22
N ARG A 67 -11.22 -8.60 -0.12
CA ARG A 67 -10.95 -7.71 -1.25
C ARG A 67 -9.51 -7.85 -1.73
N MET A 68 -8.57 -7.96 -0.81
CA MET A 68 -7.16 -8.18 -1.17
C MET A 68 -6.98 -9.48 -1.94
N ASP A 69 -7.69 -10.54 -1.54
CA ASP A 69 -7.66 -11.81 -2.27
C ASP A 69 -8.27 -11.69 -3.65
N GLN A 70 -9.41 -11.02 -3.77
CA GLN A 70 -10.10 -10.85 -5.05
C GLN A 70 -9.28 -10.02 -6.04
N GLU A 71 -8.59 -9.01 -5.54
CA GLU A 71 -7.79 -8.10 -6.38
C GLU A 71 -6.33 -8.54 -6.51
N ASP A 72 -5.96 -9.63 -5.83
CA ASP A 72 -4.60 -10.17 -5.82
C ASP A 72 -3.56 -9.11 -5.44
N VAL A 73 -3.84 -8.37 -4.37
CA VAL A 73 -2.93 -7.36 -3.85
C VAL A 73 -2.48 -7.73 -2.45
N ASN A 74 -1.25 -7.35 -2.11
CA ASN A 74 -0.65 -7.64 -0.80
C ASN A 74 -0.61 -6.42 0.11
N GLN A 75 -0.83 -5.25 -0.43
CA GLN A 75 -0.91 -4.00 0.32
C GLN A 75 -2.14 -3.22 -0.13
N MET A 76 -2.75 -2.51 0.80
CA MET A 76 -3.91 -1.68 0.50
C MET A 76 -3.83 -0.40 1.34
N PRO A 77 -3.80 0.78 0.71
CA PRO A 77 -3.78 2.02 1.48
C PRO A 77 -5.13 2.28 2.13
N VAL A 78 -5.07 2.84 3.33
CA VAL A 78 -6.25 3.29 4.06
C VAL A 78 -6.36 4.79 3.89
N VAL A 79 -7.49 5.23 3.36
CA VAL A 79 -7.72 6.64 3.02
C VAL A 79 -9.07 7.07 3.60
N HIS A 80 -9.12 8.29 4.12
CA HIS A 80 -10.35 8.89 4.61
C HIS A 80 -10.41 10.35 4.14
N ASP A 81 -11.46 10.70 3.40
CA ASP A 81 -11.64 12.04 2.83
C ASP A 81 -10.41 12.52 2.05
N GLY A 82 -9.85 11.63 1.24
CA GLY A 82 -8.69 11.93 0.41
C GLY A 82 -7.35 11.89 1.14
N ARG A 83 -7.37 11.73 2.47
CA ARG A 83 -6.14 11.72 3.27
C ARG A 83 -5.63 10.31 3.50
N PHE A 84 -4.33 10.15 3.30
CA PHE A 84 -3.67 8.88 3.56
C PHE A 84 -3.48 8.69 5.07
N LEU A 85 -4.02 7.60 5.61
CA LEU A 85 -3.93 7.29 7.05
C LEU A 85 -2.92 6.20 7.34
N GLY A 86 -2.72 5.27 6.44
CA GLY A 86 -1.80 4.17 6.67
C GLY A 86 -1.89 3.12 5.59
N LEU A 87 -1.10 2.08 5.72
CA LEU A 87 -1.03 0.98 4.77
C LEU A 87 -1.35 -0.33 5.48
N ILE A 88 -2.25 -1.11 4.89
CA ILE A 88 -2.52 -2.46 5.37
C ILE A 88 -1.71 -3.44 4.53
N ALA A 89 -0.96 -4.31 5.20
CA ALA A 89 -0.27 -5.41 4.54
C ALA A 89 -0.98 -6.71 4.89
N ARG A 90 -1.16 -7.56 3.88
CA ARG A 90 -1.85 -8.84 4.05
C ARG A 90 -1.23 -9.69 5.15
N ASP A 91 0.09 -9.74 5.18
CA ASP A 91 0.81 -10.52 6.20
C ASP A 91 0.49 -10.05 7.61
N ASN A 92 0.38 -8.74 7.80
CA ASN A 92 0.06 -8.17 9.10
C ASN A 92 -1.36 -8.51 9.54
N LEU A 93 -2.31 -8.52 8.61
CA LEU A 93 -3.69 -8.91 8.92
C LEU A 93 -3.78 -10.38 9.30
N LEU A 94 -3.11 -11.25 8.57
CA LEU A 94 -3.11 -12.68 8.87
C LEU A 94 -2.47 -12.94 10.23
N ARG A 95 -1.40 -12.24 10.54
CA ARG A 95 -0.72 -12.36 11.83
C ARG A 95 -1.63 -11.90 12.97
N LEU A 96 -2.33 -10.79 12.78
CA LEU A 96 -3.26 -10.26 13.78
C LEU A 96 -4.39 -11.26 14.08
N ILE A 97 -4.96 -11.84 13.05
CA ILE A 97 -6.03 -12.82 13.19
C ILE A 97 -5.52 -14.06 13.94
N ARG A 98 -4.33 -14.53 13.59
CA ARG A 98 -3.72 -15.68 14.25
C ARG A 98 -3.47 -15.41 15.73
N THR A 99 -2.93 -14.24 16.06
CA THR A 99 -2.66 -13.85 17.43
C THR A 99 -3.94 -13.80 18.26
N ARG A 100 -5.01 -13.25 17.70
CA ARG A 100 -6.30 -13.20 18.37
C ARG A 100 -6.86 -14.59 18.65
N SER A 101 -6.70 -15.50 17.71
CA SER A 101 -7.14 -16.89 17.88
C SER A 101 -6.39 -17.57 19.02
N GLU A 102 -5.10 -17.32 19.14
CA GLU A 102 -4.26 -17.87 20.20
C GLU A 102 -4.65 -17.31 21.56
N LEU A 103 -4.99 -16.02 21.62
CA LEU A 103 -5.36 -15.37 22.88
C LEU A 103 -6.75 -15.78 23.40
N ARG A 104 -7.57 -16.35 22.55
CA ARG A 104 -8.92 -16.78 22.91
C ARG A 104 -8.99 -18.14 23.57
N VAL A 105 -7.92 -18.85 23.58
CA VAL A 105 -7.88 -20.20 24.13
C VAL A 105 -7.93 -20.24 25.64
#